data_c1d26d68be14e29d34032df41e601eb7
#
_entry.id   c1d26d68be14e29d34032df41e601eb7
#
_cell.length_a   1.000
_cell.length_b   1.000
_cell.length_c   1.000
_cell.angle_alpha   90.00
_cell.angle_beta   90.00
_cell.angle_gamma   90.00
#
_symmetry.space_group_name_H-M   'P 1'
#
loop_
_entity.id
_entity.type
_entity.pdbx_description
1 polymer ?
#
loop_
_entity_poly.entity_id
_entity_poly.type
_entity_poly.pdbx_seq_one_letter_code
_entity_poly.pdbx_strand_id
1 'polypeptide(L)'
;TLFRSNDKLVKSGVGVKALERVLQKLGQRKVASGKYTMVVDPMNSSNLLSPVLSALYGSALQQKNSFLLDKLNTKIGAELLNLMDEPHLIGARGARYFDSEGVATEPRSVFENGVLKTYFIDTYNSKKMGVEPTVNSPSLLVLKPGSKDLNGLVADVQKGILVTGFNGGNCNSSSGDFSYGIEGFLIENGKLTQPISEMNVTGRSEEHTSELQSHHDLECRLLHEKKK
;
A
#
# COMPACT_ATOMS: atom_id res chain seq x y z
N THR A 1 20.86 21.92 3.14
CA THR A 1 20.87 21.33 4.51
C THR A 1 20.49 19.88 4.41
N LEU A 2 21.48 19.07 4.17
CA LEU A 2 21.17 17.80 3.56
C LEU A 2 20.86 16.67 4.49
N PHE A 3 21.37 16.61 5.65
CA PHE A 3 21.05 15.57 6.63
C PHE A 3 20.97 16.20 7.99
N ARG A 4 19.80 16.54 8.37
CA ARG A 4 19.55 16.83 9.77
C ARG A 4 19.61 15.51 10.50
N SER A 5 20.48 15.44 11.51
CA SER A 5 20.47 14.34 12.44
C SER A 5 19.03 14.21 12.94
N ASN A 6 18.49 13.02 12.79
CA ASN A 6 17.14 12.78 13.20
C ASN A 6 17.18 12.46 14.70
N ASP A 7 17.05 13.48 15.52
CA ASP A 7 17.04 13.35 16.98
C ASP A 7 15.88 12.49 17.48
N LYS A 8 14.89 12.25 16.58
CA LYS A 8 13.75 11.35 16.83
C LYS A 8 14.01 9.89 16.46
N LEU A 9 15.19 9.54 15.94
CA LEU A 9 15.54 8.14 15.72
C LEU A 9 15.65 7.41 17.05
N VAL A 10 14.84 6.38 17.19
CA VAL A 10 14.95 5.45 18.32
C VAL A 10 16.29 4.72 18.20
N LYS A 11 17.25 5.06 19.06
CA LYS A 11 18.62 4.51 19.03
C LYS A 11 18.78 3.26 19.90
N SER A 12 17.79 2.94 20.73
CA SER A 12 17.82 1.81 21.66
C SER A 12 16.64 0.87 21.48
N GLY A 13 16.81 -0.39 21.83
CA GLY A 13 15.74 -1.40 21.77
C GLY A 13 15.43 -1.96 20.39
N VAL A 14 16.02 -1.43 19.30
CA VAL A 14 15.74 -1.90 17.93
C VAL A 14 16.14 -3.36 17.74
N GLY A 15 17.29 -3.78 18.27
CA GLY A 15 17.76 -5.16 18.19
C GLY A 15 16.86 -6.13 18.96
N VAL A 16 16.40 -5.73 20.15
CA VAL A 16 15.46 -6.54 20.94
C VAL A 16 14.15 -6.73 20.19
N LYS A 17 13.58 -5.64 19.66
CA LYS A 17 12.34 -5.72 18.87
C LYS A 17 12.49 -6.55 17.59
N ALA A 18 13.65 -6.48 16.94
CA ALA A 18 13.95 -7.33 15.77
C ALA A 18 14.02 -8.82 16.18
N LEU A 19 14.69 -9.13 17.28
CA LEU A 19 14.77 -10.50 17.82
C LEU A 19 13.38 -11.04 18.18
N GLU A 20 12.57 -10.27 18.90
CA GLU A 20 11.20 -10.66 19.25
C GLU A 20 10.36 -10.99 18.00
N ARG A 21 10.44 -10.16 16.95
CA ARG A 21 9.75 -10.40 15.68
C ARG A 21 10.23 -11.68 14.97
N VAL A 22 11.51 -11.97 15.03
CA VAL A 22 12.06 -13.22 14.44
C VAL A 22 11.60 -14.43 15.25
N LEU A 23 11.67 -14.37 16.59
CA LEU A 23 11.24 -15.47 17.45
C LEU A 23 9.75 -15.80 17.28
N GLN A 24 8.91 -14.79 17.10
CA GLN A 24 7.47 -14.98 16.84
C GLN A 24 7.20 -15.74 15.53
N LYS A 25 8.13 -15.69 14.57
CA LYS A 25 8.00 -16.39 13.27
C LYS A 25 8.51 -17.83 13.30
N LEU A 26 9.08 -18.31 14.39
CA LEU A 26 9.56 -19.69 14.48
C LEU A 26 8.39 -20.69 14.38
N GLY A 27 8.63 -21.78 13.65
CA GLY A 27 7.60 -22.81 13.44
C GLY A 27 6.55 -22.43 12.41
N GLN A 28 6.87 -21.55 11.47
CA GLN A 28 5.99 -21.18 10.35
C GLN A 28 5.50 -22.39 9.59
N ARG A 29 4.22 -22.34 9.21
CA ARG A 29 3.56 -23.39 8.42
C ARG A 29 2.68 -22.78 7.33
N LYS A 30 2.34 -23.59 6.34
CA LYS A 30 1.33 -23.25 5.35
C LYS A 30 -0.06 -23.45 5.94
N VAL A 31 -1.00 -22.59 5.54
CA VAL A 31 -2.43 -22.79 5.80
C VAL A 31 -3.14 -23.25 4.54
N ALA A 32 -4.35 -23.78 4.66
CA ALA A 32 -5.14 -24.21 3.51
C ALA A 32 -5.39 -23.02 2.57
N SER A 33 -5.42 -23.28 1.25
CA SER A 33 -5.82 -22.25 0.27
C SER A 33 -7.29 -21.88 0.47
N GLY A 34 -7.61 -20.60 0.32
CA GLY A 34 -8.97 -20.11 0.50
C GLY A 34 -9.05 -18.61 0.52
N LYS A 35 -10.23 -18.10 0.83
CA LYS A 35 -10.47 -16.68 1.08
C LYS A 35 -10.24 -16.37 2.56
N TYR A 36 -9.49 -15.33 2.83
CA TYR A 36 -9.15 -14.87 4.16
C TYR A 36 -9.24 -13.35 4.22
N THR A 37 -9.73 -12.82 5.32
CA THR A 37 -9.58 -11.40 5.62
C THR A 37 -8.11 -11.08 5.82
N MET A 38 -7.60 -10.08 5.12
CA MET A 38 -6.20 -9.68 5.22
C MET A 38 -6.07 -8.40 6.04
N VAL A 39 -5.30 -8.47 7.11
CA VAL A 39 -4.82 -7.31 7.86
C VAL A 39 -3.35 -7.13 7.54
N VAL A 40 -2.91 -5.92 7.25
CA VAL A 40 -1.50 -5.66 6.90
C VAL A 40 -0.83 -4.83 7.99
N ASP A 41 0.34 -5.29 8.44
CA ASP A 41 1.18 -4.51 9.36
C ASP A 41 1.48 -3.13 8.75
N PRO A 42 1.32 -2.02 9.48
CA PRO A 42 1.56 -0.67 8.97
C PRO A 42 2.91 -0.47 8.29
N MET A 43 3.94 -1.19 8.72
CA MET A 43 5.28 -1.13 8.11
C MET A 43 5.31 -1.70 6.68
N ASN A 44 4.31 -2.49 6.29
CA ASN A 44 4.23 -3.15 4.98
C ASN A 44 3.07 -2.63 4.13
N SER A 45 2.27 -1.70 4.63
CA SER A 45 1.09 -1.17 3.93
C SER A 45 1.43 -0.48 2.60
N SER A 46 2.62 0.12 2.48
CA SER A 46 3.10 0.73 1.24
C SER A 46 3.19 -0.27 0.07
N ASN A 47 3.42 -1.56 0.35
CA ASN A 47 3.51 -2.58 -0.70
C ASN A 47 2.16 -2.79 -1.40
N LEU A 48 1.05 -2.63 -0.70
CA LEU A 48 -0.29 -2.70 -1.31
C LEU A 48 -0.62 -1.46 -2.15
N LEU A 49 -0.14 -0.29 -1.74
CA LEU A 49 -0.39 0.95 -2.46
C LEU A 49 0.51 1.13 -3.68
N SER A 50 1.70 0.53 -3.67
CA SER A 50 2.69 0.68 -4.73
C SER A 50 2.16 0.36 -6.14
N PRO A 51 1.41 -0.71 -6.39
CA PRO A 51 0.82 -1.00 -7.70
C PRO A 51 -0.16 0.07 -8.16
N VAL A 52 -1.00 0.52 -7.25
CA VAL A 52 -1.99 1.59 -7.53
C VAL A 52 -1.27 2.88 -7.88
N LEU A 53 -0.25 3.26 -7.11
CA LEU A 53 0.55 4.45 -7.38
C LEU A 53 1.28 4.36 -8.72
N SER A 54 1.81 3.19 -9.08
CA SER A 54 2.47 2.98 -10.37
C SER A 54 1.54 3.24 -11.56
N ALA A 55 0.27 2.92 -11.42
CA ALA A 55 -0.75 3.17 -12.43
C ALA A 55 -1.15 4.65 -12.56
N LEU A 56 -0.79 5.51 -11.60
CA LEU A 56 -1.09 6.95 -11.61
C LEU A 56 -0.04 7.79 -12.34
N TYR A 57 1.10 7.22 -12.71
CA TYR A 57 2.17 7.98 -13.36
C TYR A 57 1.86 8.28 -14.83
N GLY A 58 2.25 9.47 -15.27
CA GLY A 58 2.08 9.94 -16.65
C GLY A 58 2.63 8.98 -17.69
N SER A 59 3.73 8.28 -17.40
CA SER A 59 4.30 7.27 -18.29
C SER A 59 3.39 6.06 -18.50
N ALA A 60 2.73 5.56 -17.46
CA ALA A 60 1.78 4.47 -17.56
C ALA A 60 0.51 4.90 -18.33
N LEU A 61 0.01 6.10 -18.04
CA LEU A 61 -1.17 6.67 -18.68
C LEU A 61 -0.92 6.92 -20.19
N GLN A 62 0.22 7.54 -20.52
CA GLN A 62 0.61 7.86 -21.89
C GLN A 62 0.76 6.60 -22.77
N GLN A 63 1.29 5.53 -22.19
CA GLN A 63 1.46 4.23 -22.86
C GLN A 63 0.16 3.40 -22.87
N LYS A 64 -0.93 3.90 -22.29
CA LYS A 64 -2.19 3.17 -22.09
C LYS A 64 -1.98 1.85 -21.30
N ASN A 65 -1.01 1.87 -20.40
CA ASN A 65 -0.60 0.74 -19.57
C ASN A 65 -0.99 1.00 -18.10
N SER A 66 -2.22 1.47 -17.88
CA SER A 66 -2.77 1.78 -16.58
C SER A 66 -4.23 1.37 -16.50
N PHE A 67 -4.55 0.55 -15.49
CA PHE A 67 -5.96 0.22 -15.20
C PHE A 67 -6.75 1.42 -14.65
N LEU A 68 -6.06 2.52 -14.30
CA LEU A 68 -6.66 3.78 -13.86
C LEU A 68 -6.77 4.83 -14.97
N LEU A 69 -6.48 4.46 -16.23
CA LEU A 69 -6.64 5.36 -17.36
C LEU A 69 -8.10 5.82 -17.46
N ASP A 70 -8.31 7.12 -17.68
CA ASP A 70 -9.63 7.76 -17.80
C ASP A 70 -10.54 7.61 -16.54
N LYS A 71 -9.95 7.30 -15.38
CA LYS A 71 -10.66 7.16 -14.11
C LYS A 71 -10.62 8.40 -13.20
N LEU A 72 -10.07 9.52 -13.68
CA LEU A 72 -10.05 10.75 -12.88
C LEU A 72 -11.47 11.16 -12.51
N ASN A 73 -11.68 11.55 -11.26
CA ASN A 73 -12.98 11.88 -10.65
C ASN A 73 -14.00 10.74 -10.63
N THR A 74 -13.59 9.50 -10.84
CA THR A 74 -14.45 8.33 -10.65
C THR A 74 -14.17 7.65 -9.30
N LYS A 75 -15.20 7.04 -8.72
CA LYS A 75 -15.06 6.23 -7.49
C LYS A 75 -14.49 4.87 -7.85
N ILE A 76 -13.31 4.58 -7.38
CA ILE A 76 -12.58 3.33 -7.64
C ILE A 76 -12.17 2.63 -6.34
N GLY A 77 -12.41 3.23 -5.20
CA GLY A 77 -12.06 2.69 -3.90
C GLY A 77 -13.17 2.83 -2.85
N ALA A 78 -12.95 2.25 -1.67
CA ALA A 78 -13.84 2.41 -0.53
C ALA A 78 -13.93 3.88 -0.09
N GLU A 79 -15.04 4.28 0.52
CA GLU A 79 -15.21 5.66 1.05
C GLU A 79 -14.17 6.05 2.10
N LEU A 80 -13.61 5.07 2.79
CA LEU A 80 -12.57 5.29 3.77
C LEU A 80 -11.20 5.54 3.15
N LEU A 81 -11.02 5.25 1.86
CA LEU A 81 -9.77 5.52 1.17
C LEU A 81 -9.59 7.02 0.95
N ASN A 82 -8.80 7.62 1.81
CA ASN A 82 -8.37 9.02 1.71
C ASN A 82 -6.85 9.05 1.74
N LEU A 83 -6.23 9.45 0.64
CA LEU A 83 -4.79 9.53 0.46
C LEU A 83 -4.42 10.93 -0.01
N MET A 84 -3.58 11.61 0.76
CA MET A 84 -3.08 12.96 0.47
C MET A 84 -1.61 12.90 0.10
N ASP A 85 -1.18 13.74 -0.82
CA ASP A 85 0.23 14.12 -0.97
C ASP A 85 0.46 15.44 -0.20
N GLU A 86 1.27 15.36 0.86
CA GLU A 86 1.53 16.44 1.82
C GLU A 86 2.99 16.92 1.72
N PRO A 87 3.36 17.65 0.65
CA PRO A 87 4.75 18.01 0.37
C PRO A 87 5.37 18.97 1.39
N HIS A 88 4.57 19.68 2.16
CA HIS A 88 5.05 20.75 3.05
C HIS A 88 5.00 20.38 4.54
N LEU A 89 4.79 19.11 4.87
CA LEU A 89 4.76 18.66 6.26
C LEU A 89 6.14 18.82 6.90
N ILE A 90 6.25 19.77 7.82
CA ILE A 90 7.53 20.18 8.44
C ILE A 90 8.17 19.00 9.19
N GLY A 91 9.44 18.74 8.88
CA GLY A 91 10.22 17.68 9.52
C GLY A 91 9.94 16.28 9.01
N ALA A 92 9.03 16.12 8.05
CA ALA A 92 8.78 14.83 7.41
C ALA A 92 9.82 14.53 6.32
N ARG A 93 10.18 13.24 6.19
CA ARG A 93 11.00 12.79 5.06
C ARG A 93 10.19 12.85 3.78
N GLY A 94 10.75 13.44 2.73
CA GLY A 94 10.04 13.63 1.46
C GLY A 94 9.42 15.02 1.30
N ALA A 95 9.34 15.83 2.37
CA ALA A 95 8.89 17.21 2.26
C ALA A 95 9.80 18.00 1.31
N ARG A 96 9.18 18.67 0.32
CA ARG A 96 9.89 19.45 -0.71
C ARG A 96 8.97 20.53 -1.29
N TYR A 97 9.55 21.63 -1.74
CA TYR A 97 8.82 22.76 -2.34
C TYR A 97 8.71 22.69 -3.87
N PHE A 98 9.50 21.83 -4.49
CA PHE A 98 9.48 21.56 -5.94
C PHE A 98 9.91 20.14 -6.22
N ASP A 99 9.45 19.60 -7.33
CA ASP A 99 9.84 18.27 -7.80
C ASP A 99 11.19 18.29 -8.55
N SER A 100 11.59 17.17 -9.15
CA SER A 100 12.87 17.08 -9.88
C SER A 100 12.89 17.85 -11.20
N GLU A 101 11.75 18.32 -11.69
CA GLU A 101 11.64 19.16 -12.89
C GLU A 101 11.51 20.66 -12.52
N GLY A 102 11.54 21.01 -11.23
CA GLY A 102 11.38 22.37 -10.75
C GLY A 102 9.92 22.83 -10.65
N VAL A 103 8.96 21.93 -10.83
CA VAL A 103 7.54 22.25 -10.67
C VAL A 103 7.23 22.38 -9.18
N ALA A 104 6.55 23.47 -8.81
CA ALA A 104 6.17 23.72 -7.43
C ALA A 104 5.23 22.63 -6.91
N THR A 105 5.49 22.15 -5.70
CA THR A 105 4.63 21.19 -5.04
C THR A 105 3.58 21.91 -4.18
N GLU A 106 2.43 21.29 -4.06
CA GLU A 106 1.32 21.73 -3.20
C GLU A 106 0.57 20.52 -2.62
N PRO A 107 -0.06 20.67 -1.46
CA PRO A 107 -0.91 19.63 -0.91
C PRO A 107 -2.02 19.28 -1.89
N ARG A 108 -2.22 17.98 -2.13
CA ARG A 108 -3.25 17.52 -3.06
C ARG A 108 -3.86 16.20 -2.63
N SER A 109 -5.15 16.03 -2.89
CA SER A 109 -5.81 14.76 -2.71
C SER A 109 -5.45 13.82 -3.88
N VAL A 110 -4.96 12.64 -3.57
CA VAL A 110 -4.78 11.55 -4.54
C VAL A 110 -6.05 10.73 -4.62
N PHE A 111 -6.57 10.34 -3.46
CA PHE A 111 -7.89 9.73 -3.29
C PHE A 111 -8.67 10.48 -2.21
N GLU A 112 -9.92 10.78 -2.49
CA GLU A 112 -10.85 11.40 -1.57
C GLU A 112 -12.16 10.60 -1.54
N ASN A 113 -12.47 9.99 -0.40
CA ASN A 113 -13.64 9.12 -0.23
C ASN A 113 -13.73 8.04 -1.33
N GLY A 114 -12.59 7.44 -1.68
CA GLY A 114 -12.46 6.44 -2.74
C GLY A 114 -12.51 6.98 -4.17
N VAL A 115 -12.64 8.29 -4.37
CA VAL A 115 -12.63 8.94 -5.68
C VAL A 115 -11.19 9.32 -6.04
N LEU A 116 -10.74 8.92 -7.21
CA LEU A 116 -9.44 9.33 -7.75
C LEU A 116 -9.45 10.81 -8.12
N LYS A 117 -8.53 11.60 -7.54
CA LYS A 117 -8.47 13.06 -7.74
C LYS A 117 -7.25 13.53 -8.51
N THR A 118 -6.16 12.76 -8.55
CA THR A 118 -4.89 13.24 -9.10
C THR A 118 -4.14 12.12 -9.80
N TYR A 119 -3.58 12.44 -10.97
CA TYR A 119 -2.49 11.72 -11.61
C TYR A 119 -1.16 12.46 -11.36
N PHE A 120 -0.04 11.76 -11.48
CA PHE A 120 1.32 12.31 -11.41
C PHE A 120 1.89 12.39 -12.83
N ILE A 121 1.76 13.56 -13.47
CA ILE A 121 2.09 13.78 -14.86
C ILE A 121 3.25 14.76 -14.95
N ASP A 122 4.41 14.26 -15.36
CA ASP A 122 5.60 15.06 -15.64
C ASP A 122 5.44 15.89 -16.91
N THR A 123 6.34 16.84 -17.12
CA THR A 123 6.29 17.80 -18.25
C THR A 123 6.41 17.10 -19.61
N TYR A 124 7.17 16.01 -19.71
CA TYR A 124 7.30 15.26 -20.96
C TYR A 124 6.01 14.54 -21.36
N ASN A 125 5.43 13.78 -20.41
CA ASN A 125 4.19 13.05 -20.65
C ASN A 125 3.00 14.00 -20.80
N SER A 126 2.97 15.12 -20.09
CA SER A 126 2.00 16.20 -20.25
C SER A 126 1.92 16.68 -21.71
N LYS A 127 3.07 17.01 -22.30
CA LYS A 127 3.15 17.43 -23.70
C LYS A 127 2.70 16.35 -24.68
N LYS A 128 3.08 15.08 -24.43
CA LYS A 128 2.65 13.97 -25.28
C LYS A 128 1.15 13.70 -25.23
N MET A 129 0.54 13.86 -24.07
CA MET A 129 -0.88 13.60 -23.84
C MET A 129 -1.76 14.82 -24.15
N GLY A 130 -1.17 16.00 -24.28
CA GLY A 130 -1.93 17.25 -24.48
C GLY A 130 -2.73 17.67 -23.24
N VAL A 131 -2.22 17.39 -22.03
CA VAL A 131 -2.85 17.73 -20.76
C VAL A 131 -1.91 18.57 -19.92
N GLU A 132 -2.44 19.30 -18.93
CA GLU A 132 -1.62 20.07 -17.99
C GLU A 132 -0.75 19.15 -17.10
N PRO A 133 0.50 19.53 -16.83
CA PRO A 133 1.36 18.80 -15.92
C PRO A 133 0.85 18.97 -14.47
N THR A 134 1.14 17.99 -13.65
CA THR A 134 0.92 18.08 -12.20
C THR A 134 2.28 18.15 -11.48
N VAL A 135 2.74 17.04 -10.97
CA VAL A 135 4.12 16.83 -10.50
C VAL A 135 4.57 15.46 -11.00
N ASN A 136 5.87 15.26 -11.16
CA ASN A 136 6.40 14.00 -11.71
C ASN A 136 6.24 12.80 -10.76
N SER A 137 6.10 13.05 -9.47
CA SER A 137 5.91 12.01 -8.45
C SER A 137 5.36 12.61 -7.15
N PRO A 138 4.70 11.82 -6.31
CA PRO A 138 4.28 12.27 -4.99
C PRO A 138 5.49 12.62 -4.13
N SER A 139 5.31 13.55 -3.21
CA SER A 139 6.32 13.99 -2.25
C SER A 139 6.24 13.20 -0.96
N LEU A 140 5.10 13.22 -0.32
CA LEU A 140 4.83 12.54 0.94
C LEU A 140 3.37 12.08 0.96
N LEU A 141 3.16 10.80 0.72
CA LEU A 141 1.83 10.23 0.78
C LEU A 141 1.41 9.95 2.23
N VAL A 142 0.27 10.47 2.60
CA VAL A 142 -0.34 10.31 3.93
C VAL A 142 -1.71 9.67 3.75
N LEU A 143 -1.84 8.43 4.19
CA LEU A 143 -3.12 7.75 4.28
C LEU A 143 -3.82 8.23 5.56
N LYS A 144 -5.08 8.66 5.45
CA LYS A 144 -5.87 9.05 6.61
C LYS A 144 -6.06 7.85 7.54
N PRO A 145 -5.63 7.94 8.81
CA PRO A 145 -5.77 6.82 9.73
C PRO A 145 -7.23 6.57 10.08
N GLY A 146 -7.58 5.31 10.31
CA GLY A 146 -8.84 4.91 10.91
C GLY A 146 -8.85 5.11 12.43
N SER A 147 -9.92 4.66 13.08
CA SER A 147 -10.11 4.78 14.53
C SER A 147 -9.49 3.66 15.35
N LYS A 148 -9.11 2.53 14.73
CA LYS A 148 -8.54 1.36 15.39
C LYS A 148 -7.06 1.23 15.16
N ASP A 149 -6.36 0.74 16.18
CA ASP A 149 -4.98 0.28 16.05
C ASP A 149 -4.92 -1.15 15.45
N LEU A 150 -3.71 -1.66 15.25
CA LEU A 150 -3.50 -2.99 14.67
C LEU A 150 -4.16 -4.10 15.50
N ASN A 151 -4.10 -4.01 16.83
CA ASN A 151 -4.70 -5.00 17.72
C ASN A 151 -6.23 -4.98 17.62
N GLY A 152 -6.81 -3.78 17.54
CA GLY A 152 -8.24 -3.60 17.34
C GLY A 152 -8.71 -4.15 15.99
N LEU A 153 -7.92 -3.97 14.92
CA LEU A 153 -8.22 -4.56 13.61
C LEU A 153 -8.16 -6.10 13.65
N VAL A 154 -7.14 -6.67 14.29
CA VAL A 154 -7.02 -8.13 14.45
C VAL A 154 -8.19 -8.69 15.27
N ALA A 155 -8.61 -8.00 16.32
CA ALA A 155 -9.70 -8.45 17.20
C ALA A 155 -11.05 -8.57 16.49
N ASP A 156 -11.27 -7.81 15.42
CA ASP A 156 -12.52 -7.87 14.65
C ASP A 156 -12.57 -9.07 13.68
N VAL A 157 -11.44 -9.68 13.38
CA VAL A 157 -11.34 -10.71 12.34
C VAL A 157 -11.59 -12.10 12.92
N GLN A 158 -12.64 -12.78 12.44
CA GLN A 158 -12.94 -14.16 12.85
C GLN A 158 -11.99 -15.17 12.20
N LYS A 159 -11.71 -15.00 10.91
CA LYS A 159 -10.77 -15.83 10.15
C LYS A 159 -10.00 -14.95 9.16
N GLY A 160 -8.71 -14.85 9.32
CA GLY A 160 -7.90 -13.97 8.49
C GLY A 160 -6.41 -14.22 8.63
N ILE A 161 -5.64 -13.31 8.05
CA ILE A 161 -4.19 -13.32 8.09
C ILE A 161 -3.69 -11.91 8.38
N LEU A 162 -2.83 -11.79 9.39
CA LEU A 162 -1.99 -10.62 9.57
C LEU A 162 -0.73 -10.78 8.71
N VAL A 163 -0.60 -9.99 7.66
CA VAL A 163 0.59 -9.95 6.80
C VAL A 163 1.63 -9.04 7.43
N THR A 164 2.79 -9.61 7.76
CA THR A 164 3.93 -8.88 8.35
C THR A 164 5.11 -8.75 7.39
N GLY A 165 4.99 -9.28 6.19
CA GLY A 165 5.99 -9.12 5.14
C GLY A 165 5.48 -9.62 3.79
N PHE A 166 5.97 -8.96 2.74
CA PHE A 166 5.77 -9.36 1.35
C PHE A 166 7.12 -9.81 0.78
N ASN A 167 7.17 -11.01 0.21
CA ASN A 167 8.36 -11.64 -0.33
C ASN A 167 8.21 -11.84 -1.83
N GLY A 168 8.91 -11.02 -2.60
CA GLY A 168 8.79 -11.06 -4.05
C GLY A 168 7.38 -10.69 -4.50
N GLY A 169 7.10 -10.98 -5.75
CA GLY A 169 5.78 -10.77 -6.31
C GLY A 169 5.81 -9.88 -7.54
N ASN A 170 4.66 -9.77 -8.16
CA ASN A 170 4.47 -9.03 -9.39
C ASN A 170 3.10 -8.33 -9.38
N CYS A 171 3.05 -7.18 -10.00
CA CYS A 171 1.81 -6.47 -10.27
C CYS A 171 1.79 -6.04 -11.73
N ASN A 172 0.66 -6.23 -12.37
CA ASN A 172 0.41 -5.76 -13.73
C ASN A 172 -0.30 -4.41 -13.66
N SER A 173 0.40 -3.33 -13.99
CA SER A 173 -0.18 -1.98 -13.99
C SER A 173 -1.31 -1.78 -14.99
N SER A 174 -1.39 -2.60 -16.04
CA SER A 174 -2.46 -2.52 -17.05
C SER A 174 -3.79 -3.06 -16.56
N SER A 175 -3.75 -4.18 -15.81
CA SER A 175 -4.95 -4.88 -15.33
C SER A 175 -5.19 -4.72 -13.84
N GLY A 176 -4.20 -4.24 -13.09
CA GLY A 176 -4.25 -4.17 -11.63
C GLY A 176 -4.08 -5.52 -10.93
N ASP A 177 -3.84 -6.61 -11.67
CA ASP A 177 -3.64 -7.92 -11.07
C ASP A 177 -2.30 -7.97 -10.32
N PHE A 178 -2.30 -8.58 -9.14
CA PHE A 178 -1.08 -8.78 -8.37
C PHE A 178 -0.99 -10.20 -7.79
N SER A 179 0.24 -10.61 -7.54
CA SER A 179 0.57 -11.84 -6.83
C SER A 179 1.81 -11.59 -5.99
N TYR A 180 1.68 -11.71 -4.68
CA TYR A 180 2.78 -11.51 -3.74
C TYR A 180 2.97 -12.71 -2.85
N GLY A 181 4.21 -13.13 -2.64
CA GLY A 181 4.56 -14.01 -1.53
C GLY A 181 4.34 -13.28 -0.22
N ILE A 182 3.77 -13.94 0.77
CA ILE A 182 3.50 -13.36 2.08
C ILE A 182 4.04 -14.20 3.21
N GLU A 183 4.35 -13.53 4.31
CA GLU A 183 4.59 -14.09 5.62
C GLU A 183 3.79 -13.33 6.67
N GLY A 184 3.44 -14.01 7.76
CA GLY A 184 2.65 -13.37 8.80
C GLY A 184 2.07 -14.37 9.80
N PHE A 185 0.86 -14.11 10.24
CA PHE A 185 0.18 -14.91 11.25
C PHE A 185 -1.26 -15.20 10.84
N LEU A 186 -1.72 -16.42 11.10
CA LEU A 186 -3.13 -16.76 11.01
C LEU A 186 -3.91 -16.04 12.12
N ILE A 187 -5.06 -15.49 11.79
CA ILE A 187 -6.01 -14.91 12.74
C ILE A 187 -7.18 -15.85 12.87
N GLU A 188 -7.49 -16.24 14.10
CA GLU A 188 -8.67 -17.04 14.44
C GLU A 188 -9.35 -16.43 15.66
N ASN A 189 -10.63 -16.11 15.53
CA ASN A 189 -11.45 -15.50 16.59
C ASN A 189 -10.78 -14.27 17.25
N GLY A 190 -10.25 -13.37 16.43
CA GLY A 190 -9.63 -12.14 16.91
C GLY A 190 -8.25 -12.30 17.53
N LYS A 191 -7.59 -13.44 17.35
CA LYS A 191 -6.27 -13.72 17.94
C LYS A 191 -5.29 -14.24 16.91
N LEU A 192 -4.02 -13.84 17.05
CA LEU A 192 -2.93 -14.43 16.28
C LEU A 192 -2.63 -15.83 16.82
N THR A 193 -2.65 -16.83 15.95
CA THR A 193 -2.49 -18.23 16.37
C THR A 193 -1.21 -18.85 15.82
N GLN A 194 -1.08 -18.99 14.51
CA GLN A 194 0.02 -19.70 13.89
C GLN A 194 0.83 -18.77 12.97
N PRO A 195 2.16 -18.74 13.09
CA PRO A 195 2.98 -18.07 12.10
C PRO A 195 2.92 -18.81 10.77
N ILE A 196 2.81 -18.05 9.68
CA ILE A 196 2.67 -18.59 8.33
C ILE A 196 3.76 -18.07 7.38
N SER A 197 4.15 -18.90 6.42
CA SER A 197 5.07 -18.55 5.35
C SER A 197 4.81 -19.39 4.09
N GLU A 198 5.54 -19.07 3.03
CA GLU A 198 5.44 -19.77 1.73
C GLU A 198 4.01 -19.82 1.16
N MET A 199 3.28 -18.73 1.36
CA MET A 199 1.95 -18.52 0.83
C MET A 199 1.97 -17.36 -0.17
N ASN A 200 1.12 -17.43 -1.19
CA ASN A 200 0.92 -16.33 -2.12
C ASN A 200 -0.48 -15.75 -1.93
N VAL A 201 -0.55 -14.42 -1.91
CA VAL A 201 -1.79 -13.69 -2.03
C VAL A 201 -1.93 -13.18 -3.46
N THR A 202 -3.08 -13.41 -4.07
CA THR A 202 -3.41 -12.91 -5.40
C THR A 202 -4.70 -12.11 -5.35
N GLY A 203 -4.79 -11.09 -6.17
CA GLY A 203 -5.98 -10.28 -6.27
C GLY A 203 -5.86 -9.26 -7.38
N ARG A 204 -6.88 -8.41 -7.50
CA ARG A 204 -6.91 -7.28 -8.42
C ARG A 204 -6.94 -5.99 -7.63
N SER A 205 -6.10 -5.02 -7.99
CA SER A 205 -5.98 -3.76 -7.26
C SER A 205 -7.29 -2.95 -7.21
N GLU A 206 -8.14 -3.04 -8.23
CA GLU A 206 -9.46 -2.40 -8.22
C GLU A 206 -10.40 -3.01 -7.16
N GLU A 207 -10.42 -4.33 -7.04
CA GLU A 207 -11.22 -5.03 -6.04
C GLU A 207 -10.74 -4.69 -4.63
N HIS A 208 -9.42 -4.68 -4.41
CA HIS A 208 -8.85 -4.39 -3.10
C HIS A 208 -8.91 -2.92 -2.71
N THR A 209 -8.82 -1.97 -3.64
CA THR A 209 -9.05 -0.55 -3.32
C THR A 209 -10.52 -0.26 -2.99
N SER A 210 -11.46 -1.02 -3.57
CA SER A 210 -12.87 -0.93 -3.19
C SER A 210 -13.15 -1.54 -1.81
N GLU A 211 -12.31 -2.46 -1.35
CA GLU A 211 -12.42 -3.18 -0.08
C GLU A 211 -11.48 -2.67 1.02
N LEU A 212 -10.62 -1.67 0.75
CA LEU A 212 -9.82 -0.98 1.76
C LEU A 212 -10.73 -0.19 2.71
N GLN A 213 -11.56 -0.93 3.40
CA GLN A 213 -12.38 -0.43 4.50
C GLN A 213 -11.63 -0.62 5.81
N SER A 214 -11.74 0.35 6.67
CA SER A 214 -11.19 0.28 8.04
C SER A 214 -11.90 -0.78 8.90
N HIS A 215 -12.83 -1.57 8.37
CA HIS A 215 -13.68 -2.46 9.17
C HIS A 215 -14.12 -3.78 8.55
N HIS A 216 -14.05 -4.03 7.24
CA HIS A 216 -14.54 -5.31 6.70
C HIS A 216 -13.74 -5.78 5.48
N ASP A 217 -13.18 -6.95 5.62
CA ASP A 217 -12.95 -8.03 4.67
C ASP A 217 -12.27 -7.69 3.34
N LEU A 218 -10.95 -7.55 3.39
CA LEU A 218 -10.12 -7.85 2.23
C LEU A 218 -10.16 -9.38 1.99
N GLU A 219 -11.04 -9.83 1.13
CA GLU A 219 -11.05 -11.23 0.70
C GLU A 219 -9.92 -11.49 -0.31
N CYS A 220 -8.76 -11.90 0.19
CA CYS A 220 -7.67 -12.34 -0.66
C CYS A 220 -7.71 -13.85 -0.88
N ARG A 221 -7.49 -14.29 -2.11
CA ARG A 221 -7.28 -15.72 -2.42
C ARG A 221 -5.84 -16.10 -2.12
N LEU A 222 -5.65 -17.02 -1.19
CA LEU A 222 -4.37 -17.66 -0.95
C LEU A 222 -4.24 -18.87 -1.87
N LEU A 223 -3.17 -18.91 -2.65
CA LEU A 223 -2.86 -20.03 -3.53
C LEU A 223 -1.59 -20.74 -3.04
N HIS A 224 -1.64 -22.07 -3.05
CA HIS A 224 -0.44 -22.89 -2.95
C HIS A 224 0.22 -23.00 -4.32
N GLU A 225 1.48 -22.61 -4.46
CA GLU A 225 2.29 -23.08 -5.56
C GLU A 225 2.52 -24.59 -5.40
N LYS A 226 1.98 -25.37 -6.33
CA LYS A 226 2.42 -26.76 -6.47
C LYS A 226 3.85 -26.71 -7.02
N LYS A 227 4.83 -27.04 -6.19
CA LYS A 227 6.16 -27.42 -6.71
C LYS A 227 5.95 -28.62 -7.64
N LYS A 228 6.29 -28.44 -8.92
CA LYS A 228 6.52 -29.56 -9.84
C LYS A 228 7.87 -30.17 -9.54
#